data_b4084be256f3b9ae4fd792ddd91a60ef
#
_entry.id   b4084be256f3b9ae4fd792ddd91a60ef
#
_cell.length_a   1.000
_cell.length_b   1.000
_cell.length_c   1.000
_cell.angle_alpha   90.00
_cell.angle_beta   90.00
_cell.angle_gamma   90.00
#
_symmetry.space_group_name_H-M   'P 1'
#
loop_
_entity.id
_entity.type
_entity.pdbx_description
1 polymer ?
#
loop_
_entity_poly.entity_id
_entity_poly.type
_entity_poly.pdbx_seq_one_letter_code
_entity_poly.pdbx_strand_id
1 'polypeptide(L)'
;MHRSMTSVVCGIVLSGAFFLGGNLQAKQDTNGHQADNTAVNKADRDTAAPTADQAKNNLSDRELMQHIRRDLVKDKSLSTYGHNVKVIAEHGKVTLKGAVHSDDEKHAIEEHAKKYAGDIDDRLTVKEDSK
;
A
#
# COMPACT_ATOMS: atom_id res chain seq x y z
N MET A 1 -26.72 -31.82 -34.89
CA MET A 1 -28.06 -31.22 -35.09
C MET A 1 -27.86 -29.73 -34.90
N HIS A 2 -27.66 -29.03 -36.00
CA HIS A 2 -28.60 -28.24 -36.81
C HIS A 2 -29.25 -27.14 -35.92
N ARG A 3 -29.24 -25.86 -36.23
CA ARG A 3 -29.38 -25.06 -37.45
C ARG A 3 -29.07 -23.62 -37.08
N SER A 4 -28.29 -22.89 -37.77
CA SER A 4 -28.58 -22.23 -39.08
C SER A 4 -29.36 -20.93 -38.97
N MET A 5 -28.69 -19.86 -39.41
CA MET A 5 -29.17 -18.78 -40.27
C MET A 5 -30.22 -17.82 -39.66
N THR A 6 -30.07 -16.54 -39.78
CA THR A 6 -30.25 -15.79 -41.04
C THR A 6 -29.72 -14.37 -40.92
N SER A 7 -29.04 -14.00 -41.97
CA SER A 7 -28.73 -12.69 -42.50
C SER A 7 -30.01 -11.91 -42.89
N VAL A 8 -30.06 -10.62 -42.59
CA VAL A 8 -30.89 -9.69 -43.37
C VAL A 8 -30.10 -8.40 -43.59
N VAL A 9 -29.79 -8.26 -44.87
CA VAL A 9 -29.30 -7.03 -45.50
C VAL A 9 -30.54 -6.28 -45.98
N CYS A 10 -30.61 -4.99 -45.83
CA CYS A 10 -31.32 -4.00 -46.62
C CYS A 10 -31.20 -2.65 -45.88
N GLY A 11 -30.86 -1.54 -46.42
CA GLY A 11 -30.82 -1.04 -47.75
C GLY A 11 -30.63 0.46 -47.66
N ILE A 12 -30.00 0.94 -48.58
CA ILE A 12 -29.67 2.28 -49.02
C ILE A 12 -30.78 3.31 -48.78
N VAL A 13 -30.44 4.54 -48.34
CA VAL A 13 -30.94 5.77 -49.00
C VAL A 13 -29.92 6.90 -48.79
N LEU A 14 -29.42 7.38 -49.91
CA LEU A 14 -28.80 8.68 -50.11
C LEU A 14 -29.79 9.79 -49.77
N SER A 15 -29.38 10.79 -49.05
CA SER A 15 -29.83 12.14 -49.33
C SER A 15 -28.83 13.14 -48.78
N GLY A 16 -28.28 13.92 -49.68
CA GLY A 16 -27.32 14.96 -49.42
C GLY A 16 -27.95 16.17 -48.73
N ALA A 17 -27.20 16.78 -47.89
CA ALA A 17 -27.30 18.19 -47.59
C ALA A 17 -25.94 18.75 -47.29
N PHE A 18 -25.49 19.50 -48.23
CA PHE A 18 -24.34 20.37 -48.20
C PHE A 18 -24.59 21.48 -47.19
N PHE A 19 -23.84 21.49 -46.08
CA PHE A 19 -23.78 22.67 -45.23
C PHE A 19 -22.33 23.08 -45.07
N LEU A 20 -22.01 24.16 -45.78
CA LEU A 20 -20.86 24.99 -45.48
C LEU A 20 -21.09 25.66 -44.12
N GLY A 21 -20.12 25.60 -43.28
CA GLY A 21 -20.08 26.58 -42.20
C GLY A 21 -19.39 26.07 -40.93
N GLY A 22 -18.25 26.61 -40.69
CA GLY A 22 -17.74 26.66 -39.34
C GLY A 22 -16.63 25.67 -39.04
N ASN A 23 -15.43 26.04 -39.39
CA ASN A 23 -14.21 25.50 -38.86
C ASN A 23 -14.09 25.94 -37.40
N LEU A 24 -14.82 25.29 -36.52
CA LEU A 24 -14.55 25.31 -35.10
C LEU A 24 -13.50 24.23 -34.84
N GLN A 25 -12.24 24.59 -35.05
CA GLN A 25 -11.13 23.92 -34.41
C GLN A 25 -11.32 24.10 -32.91
N ALA A 26 -12.04 23.20 -32.31
CA ALA A 26 -11.87 22.96 -30.91
C ALA A 26 -10.39 22.54 -30.74
N LYS A 27 -9.57 23.46 -30.29
CA LYS A 27 -8.30 23.12 -29.65
C LYS A 27 -8.70 22.17 -28.54
N GLN A 28 -8.59 20.92 -28.82
CA GLN A 28 -8.46 19.90 -27.80
C GLN A 28 -7.11 20.18 -27.16
N ASP A 29 -7.11 21.01 -26.13
CA ASP A 29 -6.06 21.01 -25.14
C ASP A 29 -6.09 19.62 -24.51
N THR A 30 -5.44 18.70 -25.18
CA THR A 30 -4.94 17.48 -24.55
C THR A 30 -3.80 17.88 -23.63
N ASN A 31 -4.08 18.69 -22.63
CA ASN A 31 -3.38 18.62 -21.38
C ASN A 31 -3.81 17.31 -20.70
N GLY A 32 -3.51 16.22 -21.38
CA GLY A 32 -3.25 14.99 -20.71
C GLY A 32 -2.12 15.30 -19.74
N HIS A 33 -2.47 15.66 -18.52
CA HIS A 33 -1.64 15.37 -17.39
C HIS A 33 -1.56 13.85 -17.34
N GLN A 34 -0.80 13.31 -18.26
CA GLN A 34 -0.13 12.06 -18.07
C GLN A 34 0.69 12.36 -16.82
N ALA A 35 0.28 11.83 -15.69
CA ALA A 35 1.07 11.89 -14.47
C ALA A 35 2.41 11.26 -14.82
N ASP A 36 3.32 12.09 -15.28
CA ASP A 36 4.68 11.68 -15.58
C ASP A 36 5.38 11.47 -14.23
N ASN A 37 5.21 10.28 -13.70
CA ASN A 37 5.92 9.83 -12.51
C ASN A 37 7.44 9.69 -12.75
N THR A 38 7.90 9.96 -13.96
CA THR A 38 9.30 9.82 -14.34
C THR A 38 10.18 10.83 -13.59
N ALA A 39 9.68 12.06 -13.41
CA ALA A 39 10.39 13.08 -12.66
C ALA A 39 10.39 12.80 -11.15
N VAL A 40 9.26 12.29 -10.61
CA VAL A 40 9.15 11.89 -9.20
C VAL A 40 10.03 10.68 -8.92
N ASN A 41 10.01 9.67 -9.80
CA ASN A 41 10.87 8.50 -9.68
C ASN A 41 12.35 8.81 -9.87
N LYS A 42 12.69 9.88 -10.58
CA LYS A 42 14.08 10.34 -10.71
C LYS A 42 14.54 11.12 -9.48
N ALA A 43 13.68 11.95 -8.91
CA ALA A 43 13.95 12.66 -7.67
C ALA A 43 14.11 11.70 -6.48
N ASP A 44 13.34 10.61 -6.45
CA ASP A 44 13.47 9.56 -5.42
C ASP A 44 14.76 8.72 -5.57
N ARG A 45 15.41 8.75 -6.75
CA ARG A 45 16.71 8.11 -6.95
C ARG A 45 17.87 8.98 -6.53
N ASP A 46 17.71 10.30 -6.55
CA ASP A 46 18.76 11.27 -6.21
C ASP A 46 18.75 11.70 -4.74
N THR A 47 17.62 11.55 -4.05
CA THR A 47 17.56 11.57 -2.59
C THR A 47 17.95 10.18 -2.09
N ALA A 48 18.90 10.11 -1.17
CA ALA A 48 19.42 8.90 -0.54
C ALA A 48 18.36 8.12 0.25
N ALA A 49 17.17 7.97 -0.32
CA ALA A 49 16.20 6.99 0.08
C ALA A 49 16.78 5.61 -0.27
N PRO A 50 16.82 4.66 0.66
CA PRO A 50 17.34 3.33 0.39
C PRO A 50 16.59 2.76 -0.82
N THR A 51 17.33 2.51 -1.90
CA THR A 51 16.77 1.89 -3.09
C THR A 51 16.27 0.50 -2.76
N ALA A 52 15.27 0.01 -3.51
CA ALA A 52 14.73 -1.33 -3.34
C ALA A 52 15.82 -2.44 -3.31
N ASP A 53 17.00 -2.17 -3.86
CA ASP A 53 18.15 -3.07 -3.84
C ASP A 53 18.95 -3.02 -2.52
N GLN A 54 18.95 -1.90 -1.83
CA GLN A 54 19.50 -1.80 -0.47
C GLN A 54 18.55 -2.43 0.55
N ALA A 55 17.26 -2.46 0.25
CA ALA A 55 16.26 -3.18 1.02
C ALA A 55 16.39 -4.72 0.91
N LYS A 56 17.11 -5.23 -0.08
CA LYS A 56 17.35 -6.67 -0.24
C LYS A 56 18.40 -7.26 0.70
N ASN A 57 19.29 -6.45 1.23
CA ASN A 57 20.40 -6.91 2.08
C ASN A 57 20.11 -6.81 3.59
N ASN A 58 19.08 -6.08 3.95
CA ASN A 58 18.42 -6.16 5.25
C ASN A 58 17.01 -6.65 4.95
N LEU A 59 16.54 -7.64 5.68
CA LEU A 59 15.09 -7.85 5.76
C LEU A 59 14.51 -6.46 5.80
N SER A 60 13.91 -6.01 4.71
CA SER A 60 13.59 -4.60 4.58
C SER A 60 12.80 -4.22 5.81
N ASP A 61 13.02 -3.06 6.35
CA ASP A 61 12.28 -2.57 7.52
C ASP A 61 10.77 -2.82 7.35
N ARG A 62 10.32 -2.82 6.09
CA ARG A 62 8.95 -3.18 5.71
C ARG A 62 8.62 -4.66 5.99
N GLU A 63 9.50 -5.59 5.65
CA GLU A 63 9.31 -7.02 5.90
C GLU A 63 9.36 -7.32 7.40
N LEU A 64 10.28 -6.69 8.13
CA LEU A 64 10.31 -6.75 9.58
C LEU A 64 8.97 -6.34 10.19
N MET A 65 8.46 -5.18 9.79
CA MET A 65 7.15 -4.72 10.25
C MET A 65 6.01 -5.67 9.87
N GLN A 66 6.04 -6.25 8.67
CA GLN A 66 5.01 -7.18 8.21
C GLN A 66 5.03 -8.47 9.02
N HIS A 67 6.21 -9.03 9.26
CA HIS A 67 6.35 -10.27 10.04
C HIS A 67 5.88 -10.08 11.46
N ILE A 68 6.37 -9.03 12.13
CA ILE A 68 5.97 -8.71 13.50
C ILE A 68 4.46 -8.49 13.60
N ARG A 69 3.88 -7.65 12.74
CA ARG A 69 2.43 -7.39 12.74
C ARG A 69 1.61 -8.64 12.49
N ARG A 70 2.06 -9.52 11.59
CA ARG A 70 1.38 -10.79 11.30
C ARG A 70 1.37 -11.70 12.53
N ASP A 71 2.47 -11.76 13.27
CA ASP A 71 2.56 -12.57 14.48
C ASP A 71 1.69 -11.98 15.59
N LEU A 72 1.71 -10.66 15.79
CA LEU A 72 0.85 -10.00 16.77
C LEU A 72 -0.64 -10.22 16.48
N VAL A 73 -1.05 -10.16 15.21
CA VAL A 73 -2.46 -10.40 14.82
C VAL A 73 -2.86 -11.86 15.01
N LYS A 74 -1.93 -12.80 14.86
CA LYS A 74 -2.20 -14.24 15.05
C LYS A 74 -2.24 -14.65 16.51
N ASP A 75 -1.59 -13.91 17.37
CA ASP A 75 -1.52 -14.23 18.79
C ASP A 75 -2.83 -13.88 19.47
N LYS A 76 -3.60 -14.93 19.81
CA LYS A 76 -4.90 -14.78 20.47
C LYS A 76 -4.79 -14.48 21.98
N SER A 77 -3.59 -14.53 22.54
CA SER A 77 -3.36 -14.20 23.95
C SER A 77 -3.28 -12.69 24.16
N LEU A 78 -3.04 -11.93 23.09
CA LEU A 78 -2.98 -10.48 23.15
C LEU A 78 -4.37 -9.86 23.20
N SER A 79 -4.49 -8.81 24.00
CA SER A 79 -5.69 -7.98 24.06
C SER A 79 -5.87 -7.14 22.77
N THR A 80 -7.01 -6.48 22.66
CA THR A 80 -7.23 -5.50 21.58
C THR A 80 -6.16 -4.39 21.59
N TYR A 81 -5.67 -4.02 22.75
CA TYR A 81 -4.58 -3.04 22.89
C TYR A 81 -3.28 -3.57 22.29
N GLY A 82 -2.89 -4.80 22.59
CA GLY A 82 -1.68 -5.43 22.04
C GLY A 82 -1.74 -5.59 20.52
N HIS A 83 -2.90 -5.93 19.97
CA HIS A 83 -3.09 -5.97 18.52
C HIS A 83 -2.98 -4.60 17.84
N ASN A 84 -3.21 -3.50 18.56
CA ASN A 84 -3.12 -2.12 18.05
C ASN A 84 -1.75 -1.47 18.28
N VAL A 85 -0.78 -2.21 18.78
CA VAL A 85 0.58 -1.71 18.96
C VAL A 85 1.18 -1.28 17.62
N LYS A 86 1.75 -0.09 17.60
CA LYS A 86 2.44 0.47 16.44
C LYS A 86 3.85 -0.09 16.37
N VAL A 87 4.15 -0.78 15.29
CA VAL A 87 5.48 -1.30 14.97
C VAL A 87 6.12 -0.40 13.93
N ILE A 88 7.30 0.13 14.23
CA ILE A 88 8.10 0.98 13.32
C ILE A 88 9.45 0.29 13.20
N ALA A 89 9.92 0.10 11.97
CA ALA A 89 11.26 -0.39 11.72
C ALA A 89 12.05 0.65 10.91
N GLU A 90 13.27 0.91 11.34
CA GLU A 90 14.20 1.82 10.69
C GLU A 90 15.63 1.26 10.83
N HIS A 91 16.26 0.98 9.69
CA HIS A 91 17.62 0.45 9.63
C HIS A 91 17.84 -0.84 10.46
N GLY A 92 16.83 -1.71 10.48
CA GLY A 92 16.86 -2.95 11.23
C GLY A 92 16.57 -2.81 12.74
N LYS A 93 16.36 -1.60 13.23
CA LYS A 93 15.90 -1.31 14.57
C LYS A 93 14.38 -1.24 14.61
N VAL A 94 13.76 -1.93 15.56
CA VAL A 94 12.32 -1.94 15.74
C VAL A 94 11.92 -1.11 16.94
N THR A 95 11.03 -0.16 16.74
CA THR A 95 10.40 0.62 17.81
C THR A 95 8.96 0.17 18.00
N LEU A 96 8.61 -0.26 19.20
CA LEU A 96 7.26 -0.64 19.60
C LEU A 96 6.62 0.51 20.37
N LYS A 97 5.44 0.98 19.94
CA LYS A 97 4.71 2.06 20.60
C LYS A 97 3.25 1.69 20.78
N GLY A 98 2.70 1.99 21.92
CA GLY A 98 1.27 1.82 22.18
C GLY A 98 0.95 1.51 23.61
N ALA A 99 -0.33 1.31 23.87
CA ALA A 99 -0.80 0.84 25.16
C ALA A 99 -0.96 -0.68 25.13
N VAL A 100 -0.65 -1.33 26.23
CA VAL A 100 -0.86 -2.75 26.47
C VAL A 100 -1.61 -2.93 27.79
N HIS A 101 -2.26 -4.07 27.95
CA HIS A 101 -3.09 -4.32 29.14
C HIS A 101 -2.28 -4.76 30.36
N SER A 102 -1.15 -5.44 30.14
CA SER A 102 -0.31 -5.97 31.22
C SER A 102 1.17 -6.02 30.83
N ASP A 103 2.04 -6.21 31.83
CA ASP A 103 3.46 -6.44 31.59
C ASP A 103 3.70 -7.77 30.85
N ASP A 104 2.90 -8.79 31.12
CA ASP A 104 3.00 -10.07 30.41
C ASP A 104 2.72 -9.89 28.90
N GLU A 105 1.72 -9.09 28.56
CA GLU A 105 1.41 -8.74 27.19
C GLU A 105 2.55 -7.95 26.51
N LYS A 106 3.15 -7.02 27.27
CA LYS A 106 4.31 -6.27 26.83
C LYS A 106 5.48 -7.20 26.48
N HIS A 107 5.79 -8.15 27.36
CA HIS A 107 6.84 -9.14 27.10
C HIS A 107 6.54 -10.04 25.92
N ALA A 108 5.30 -10.49 25.76
CA ALA A 108 4.90 -11.29 24.59
C ALA A 108 5.13 -10.54 23.28
N ILE A 109 4.77 -9.25 23.23
CA ILE A 109 4.98 -8.40 22.05
C ILE A 109 6.47 -8.21 21.75
N GLU A 110 7.29 -7.98 22.79
CA GLU A 110 8.74 -7.89 22.63
C GLU A 110 9.33 -9.21 22.09
N GLU A 111 8.89 -10.35 22.57
CA GLU A 111 9.35 -11.65 22.09
C GLU A 111 9.02 -11.86 20.61
N HIS A 112 7.83 -11.46 20.17
CA HIS A 112 7.49 -11.48 18.76
C HIS A 112 8.42 -10.61 17.91
N ALA A 113 8.79 -9.44 18.41
CA ALA A 113 9.72 -8.55 17.72
C ALA A 113 11.15 -9.10 17.72
N LYS A 114 11.61 -9.71 18.82
CA LYS A 114 12.95 -10.31 18.97
C LYS A 114 13.23 -11.46 18.00
N LYS A 115 12.19 -12.13 17.50
CA LYS A 115 12.32 -13.17 16.47
C LYS A 115 12.91 -12.65 15.16
N TYR A 116 12.68 -11.38 14.87
CA TYR A 116 12.99 -10.77 13.57
C TYR A 116 14.02 -9.65 13.65
N ALA A 117 14.12 -8.96 14.80
CA ALA A 117 15.01 -7.83 15.02
C ALA A 117 15.89 -8.04 16.24
N GLY A 118 17.16 -7.69 16.10
CA GLY A 118 18.13 -7.74 17.21
C GLY A 118 18.12 -6.50 18.09
N ASP A 119 17.69 -5.36 17.54
CA ASP A 119 17.62 -4.08 18.27
C ASP A 119 16.17 -3.62 18.38
N ILE A 120 15.67 -3.52 19.62
CA ILE A 120 14.29 -3.17 19.91
C ILE A 120 14.25 -2.00 20.88
N ASP A 121 13.57 -0.94 20.51
CA ASP A 121 13.22 0.20 21.34
C ASP A 121 11.77 0.03 21.83
N ASP A 122 11.62 -0.41 23.06
CA ASP A 122 10.32 -0.60 23.67
C ASP A 122 9.80 0.71 24.29
N ARG A 123 8.71 1.21 23.72
CA ARG A 123 7.95 2.37 24.22
C ARG A 123 6.49 2.00 24.48
N LEU A 124 6.25 0.79 24.93
CA LEU A 124 4.93 0.33 25.32
C LEU A 124 4.58 0.85 26.72
N THR A 125 3.35 1.27 26.88
CA THR A 125 2.81 1.76 28.15
C THR A 125 1.74 0.80 28.65
N VAL A 126 1.92 0.27 29.85
CA VAL A 126 0.88 -0.55 30.48
C VAL A 126 -0.26 0.36 30.94
N LYS A 127 -1.46 0.07 30.47
CA LYS A 127 -2.71 0.67 30.95
C LYS A 127 -3.45 -0.38 31.76
N GLU A 128 -3.38 -0.21 33.07
CA GLU A 128 -4.30 -0.93 33.93
C GLU A 128 -5.71 -0.39 33.70
N ASP A 129 -6.68 -1.29 33.45
CA ASP A 129 -8.07 -0.90 33.43
C ASP A 129 -8.43 -0.42 34.83
N SER A 130 -8.59 0.88 34.99
CA SER A 130 -9.14 1.44 36.21
C SER A 130 -10.57 0.89 36.38
N LYS A 131 -10.70 0.04 37.38
CA LYS A 131 -11.96 -0.59 37.81
C LYS A 131 -12.90 0.51 38.34
#